data_4a11677e2177fe712d3e4bea7bd15a2e
#
_entry.id   4a11677e2177fe712d3e4bea7bd15a2e
#
_cell.length_a   1.000
_cell.length_b   1.000
_cell.length_c   1.000
_cell.angle_alpha   90.00
_cell.angle_beta   90.00
_cell.angle_gamma   90.00
#
_symmetry.space_group_name_H-M   'P 1'
#
loop_
_entity.id
_entity.type
_entity.pdbx_description
1 polymer ?
#
loop_
_entity_poly.entity_id
_entity_poly.type
_entity_poly.pdbx_seq_one_letter_code
_entity_poly.pdbx_strand_id
1 'polypeptide(L)'
;SVMDLDNSFSIDSDSLAMKVRLRDQELLFQAKGLEMVVVDLPEPLFRLADVSFNEGGKHFTYLCEDQSVAAEDWVLVPIGSGNAEKEAFVEKISYVLADEVPVELTKLKKVIQKLDLVTVRYDVKVVRKGFLSFSGMAFEGEELGKPTDFLWVPFLAEQDDLAVPTYGIRINDGSRKTYVTALAGEDDSMEMIALAPATYAVFKLRGPATAAVWESFHYAKKHFEMIDQPTVEVYPPGNRQAEDYEMEVWIPIKEEV
;
A
#
# COMPACT_ATOMS: atom_id res chain seq x y z
N SER A 1 10.40 -16.83 8.52
CA SER A 1 10.88 -17.31 9.69
C SER A 1 12.29 -17.50 9.73
N VAL A 2 12.86 -16.87 10.54
CA VAL A 2 13.71 -17.47 10.88
C VAL A 2 14.99 -17.31 11.40
N MET A 3 15.11 -17.43 12.59
CA MET A 3 16.39 -17.68 13.19
C MET A 3 16.47 -19.16 13.46
N ASP A 4 17.32 -19.83 12.73
CA ASP A 4 17.71 -21.18 13.05
C ASP A 4 18.57 -21.16 14.33
N LEU A 5 18.64 -22.27 15.04
CA LEU A 5 19.30 -22.37 16.36
C LEU A 5 20.79 -21.98 16.39
N ASP A 6 21.41 -21.84 15.22
CA ASP A 6 22.82 -21.42 15.08
C ASP A 6 23.00 -19.89 14.92
N ASN A 7 21.95 -19.13 15.03
CA ASN A 7 22.02 -17.68 14.91
C ASN A 7 22.21 -17.04 16.28
N SER A 8 23.06 -16.05 16.35
CA SER A 8 23.34 -15.27 17.54
C SER A 8 23.28 -13.79 17.27
N PHE A 9 22.96 -12.99 18.27
CA PHE A 9 23.07 -11.53 18.19
C PHE A 9 23.76 -10.98 19.44
N SER A 10 24.42 -9.86 19.28
CA SER A 10 24.96 -9.08 20.38
C SER A 10 24.66 -7.60 20.17
N ILE A 11 24.37 -6.89 21.26
CA ILE A 11 24.11 -5.45 21.23
C ILE A 11 25.24 -4.76 21.97
N ASP A 12 25.82 -3.76 21.31
CA ASP A 12 26.71 -2.80 21.95
C ASP A 12 25.89 -1.55 22.27
N SER A 13 25.59 -1.36 23.55
CA SER A 13 24.77 -0.24 24.02
C SER A 13 25.48 1.11 23.90
N ASP A 14 26.82 1.13 23.85
CA ASP A 14 27.58 2.38 23.85
C ASP A 14 27.65 2.97 22.43
N SER A 15 27.72 2.11 21.40
CA SER A 15 27.74 2.52 19.99
C SER A 15 26.38 2.43 19.31
N LEU A 16 25.33 1.96 20.01
CA LEU A 16 24.03 1.64 19.42
C LEU A 16 24.16 0.73 18.20
N ALA A 17 25.04 -0.24 18.26
CA ALA A 17 25.29 -1.20 17.22
C ALA A 17 24.82 -2.59 17.63
N MET A 18 24.34 -3.37 16.66
CA MET A 18 23.93 -4.75 16.87
C MET A 18 24.61 -5.62 15.82
N LYS A 19 25.25 -6.69 16.27
CA LYS A 19 25.78 -7.75 15.41
C LYS A 19 24.83 -8.92 15.40
N VAL A 20 24.45 -9.35 14.19
CA VAL A 20 23.62 -10.53 13.97
C VAL A 20 24.43 -11.54 13.17
N ARG A 21 24.54 -12.76 13.68
CA ARG A 21 25.13 -13.87 12.96
C ARG A 21 24.03 -14.73 12.36
N LEU A 22 24.01 -14.81 11.03
CA LEU A 22 23.16 -15.70 10.29
C LEU A 22 24.02 -16.76 9.63
N ARG A 23 23.98 -18.00 10.13
CA ARG A 23 24.90 -19.07 9.73
C ARG A 23 26.35 -18.61 9.88
N ASP A 24 27.13 -18.56 8.81
CA ASP A 24 28.53 -18.14 8.80
C ASP A 24 28.74 -16.65 8.46
N GLN A 25 27.63 -15.90 8.31
CA GLN A 25 27.66 -14.50 7.93
C GLN A 25 27.40 -13.59 9.15
N GLU A 26 28.17 -12.54 9.27
CA GLU A 26 27.99 -11.50 10.27
C GLU A 26 27.44 -10.23 9.66
N LEU A 27 26.33 -9.74 10.20
CA LEU A 27 25.69 -8.48 9.84
C LEU A 27 25.92 -7.46 10.95
N LEU A 28 26.33 -6.27 10.56
CA LEU A 28 26.45 -5.15 11.48
C LEU A 28 25.32 -4.15 11.22
N PHE A 29 24.47 -3.96 12.22
CA PHE A 29 23.45 -2.93 12.24
C PHE A 29 23.95 -1.77 13.11
N GLN A 30 23.66 -0.57 12.67
CA GLN A 30 23.95 0.64 13.44
C GLN A 30 22.70 1.54 13.49
N ALA A 31 22.48 2.16 14.65
CA ALA A 31 21.38 3.09 14.81
C ALA A 31 21.64 4.37 13.98
N LYS A 32 20.62 4.77 13.22
CA LYS A 32 20.54 6.07 12.55
C LYS A 32 19.21 6.71 12.95
N GLY A 33 19.27 7.62 13.93
CA GLY A 33 18.06 8.17 14.52
C GLY A 33 17.28 7.10 15.30
N LEU A 34 16.03 6.83 14.91
CA LEU A 34 15.18 5.80 15.51
C LEU A 34 15.23 4.44 14.78
N GLU A 35 16.04 4.31 13.74
CA GLU A 35 16.11 3.13 12.89
C GLU A 35 17.44 2.41 13.03
N MET A 36 17.40 1.08 12.88
CA MET A 36 18.59 0.25 12.74
C MET A 36 18.83 -0.02 11.26
N VAL A 37 20.01 0.36 10.74
CA VAL A 37 20.38 0.13 9.35
C VAL A 37 21.55 -0.84 9.28
N VAL A 38 21.58 -1.66 8.25
CA VAL A 38 22.74 -2.50 7.95
C VAL A 38 23.83 -1.60 7.37
N VAL A 39 24.99 -1.57 8.01
CA VAL A 39 26.15 -0.79 7.54
C VAL A 39 27.14 -1.61 6.75
N ASP A 40 27.08 -2.92 6.87
CA ASP A 40 27.88 -3.86 6.11
C ASP A 40 27.05 -5.09 5.76
N LEU A 41 27.01 -5.41 4.47
CA LEU A 41 26.27 -6.55 3.95
C LEU A 41 27.25 -7.52 3.30
N PRO A 42 27.62 -8.61 4.00
CA PRO A 42 28.58 -9.56 3.47
C PRO A 42 28.00 -10.33 2.26
N GLU A 43 28.81 -10.59 1.27
CA GLU A 43 28.45 -11.49 0.18
C GLU A 43 28.51 -12.96 0.63
N PRO A 44 27.57 -13.78 0.20
CA PRO A 44 26.54 -13.61 -0.83
C PRO A 44 25.15 -13.25 -0.26
N LEU A 45 25.06 -12.39 0.70
CA LEU A 45 23.80 -12.01 1.32
C LEU A 45 23.07 -10.93 0.50
N PHE A 46 21.76 -11.11 0.31
CA PHE A 46 20.92 -10.19 -0.45
C PHE A 46 19.88 -9.53 0.46
N ARG A 47 19.66 -8.26 0.23
CA ARG A 47 18.61 -7.48 0.91
C ARG A 47 17.41 -7.36 -0.01
N LEU A 48 16.26 -7.84 0.45
CA LEU A 48 15.01 -7.85 -0.31
C LEU A 48 13.97 -6.95 0.34
N ALA A 49 13.19 -6.28 -0.49
CA ALA A 49 11.99 -5.56 -0.10
C ALA A 49 10.75 -6.28 -0.65
N ASP A 50 9.85 -6.69 0.23
CA ASP A 50 8.52 -7.11 -0.16
C ASP A 50 7.61 -5.88 -0.15
N VAL A 51 7.03 -5.58 -1.30
CA VAL A 51 6.22 -4.39 -1.49
C VAL A 51 4.81 -4.75 -1.94
N SER A 52 3.87 -3.87 -1.67
CA SER A 52 2.51 -3.96 -2.19
C SER A 52 2.08 -2.65 -2.85
N PHE A 53 1.16 -2.77 -3.81
CA PHE A 53 0.59 -1.64 -4.54
C PHE A 53 -0.78 -1.24 -4.01
N ASN A 54 -1.41 -2.13 -3.22
CA ASN A 54 -2.71 -1.92 -2.63
C ASN A 54 -2.71 -2.38 -1.18
N GLU A 55 -3.38 -1.66 -0.32
CA GLU A 55 -3.54 -2.03 1.09
C GLU A 55 -4.17 -3.44 1.20
N GLY A 56 -3.50 -4.34 1.94
CA GLY A 56 -3.89 -5.75 2.04
C GLY A 56 -3.77 -6.57 0.74
N GLY A 57 -3.08 -6.05 -0.26
CA GLY A 57 -2.87 -6.67 -1.56
C GLY A 57 -1.76 -7.73 -1.57
N LYS A 58 -1.49 -8.25 -2.76
CA LYS A 58 -0.40 -9.18 -3.01
C LYS A 58 0.95 -8.48 -2.82
N HIS A 59 1.92 -9.21 -2.25
CA HIS A 59 3.29 -8.74 -2.10
C HIS A 59 4.14 -9.16 -3.30
N PHE A 60 5.08 -8.28 -3.66
CA PHE A 60 6.06 -8.49 -4.73
C PHE A 60 7.45 -8.23 -4.19
N THR A 61 8.39 -9.10 -4.53
CA THR A 61 9.76 -9.05 -4.02
C THR A 61 10.68 -8.32 -4.99
N TYR A 62 11.45 -7.37 -4.47
CA TYR A 62 12.46 -6.59 -5.18
C TYR A 62 13.80 -6.66 -4.46
N LEU A 63 14.89 -6.60 -5.22
CA LEU A 63 16.22 -6.38 -4.65
C LEU A 63 16.30 -4.92 -4.18
N CYS A 64 16.69 -4.71 -2.94
CA CYS A 64 16.79 -3.38 -2.32
C CYS A 64 18.22 -3.11 -1.88
N GLU A 65 19.00 -2.43 -2.72
CA GLU A 65 20.40 -2.08 -2.42
C GLU A 65 20.50 -0.83 -1.55
N ASP A 66 19.47 0.04 -1.57
CA ASP A 66 19.43 1.23 -0.72
C ASP A 66 19.11 0.84 0.72
N GLN A 67 20.11 0.97 1.57
CA GLN A 67 20.02 0.59 2.98
C GLN A 67 19.23 1.58 3.85
N SER A 68 18.89 2.74 3.30
CA SER A 68 18.01 3.70 3.97
C SER A 68 16.54 3.33 3.90
N VAL A 69 16.18 2.39 3.00
CA VAL A 69 14.80 1.90 2.87
C VAL A 69 14.48 0.96 4.03
N ALA A 70 13.38 1.20 4.71
CA ALA A 70 12.87 0.37 5.81
C ALA A 70 11.43 -0.09 5.53
N ALA A 71 10.90 -0.97 6.37
CA ALA A 71 9.46 -1.26 6.37
C ALA A 71 8.67 0.02 6.64
N GLU A 72 7.50 0.12 6.03
CA GLU A 72 6.61 1.29 6.05
C GLU A 72 7.09 2.49 5.21
N ASP A 73 8.23 2.38 4.54
CA ASP A 73 8.65 3.37 3.54
C ASP A 73 7.91 3.21 2.22
N TRP A 74 7.87 4.29 1.46
CA TRP A 74 7.47 4.29 0.06
C TRP A 74 8.69 4.22 -0.85
N VAL A 75 8.57 3.45 -1.91
CA VAL A 75 9.63 3.27 -2.91
C VAL A 75 9.08 3.34 -4.33
N LEU A 76 9.93 3.74 -5.26
CA LEU A 76 9.67 3.62 -6.69
C LEU A 76 10.22 2.29 -7.19
N VAL A 77 9.40 1.52 -7.89
CA VAL A 77 9.77 0.20 -8.42
C VAL A 77 9.35 0.04 -9.87
N PRO A 78 10.09 -0.77 -10.66
CA PRO A 78 9.71 -1.09 -12.03
C PRO A 78 8.68 -2.24 -12.05
N ILE A 79 7.61 -2.11 -12.83
CA ILE A 79 6.57 -3.13 -12.98
C ILE A 79 6.35 -3.52 -14.45
N GLY A 80 5.79 -4.72 -14.63
CA GLY A 80 5.47 -5.25 -15.96
C GLY A 80 6.68 -5.46 -16.85
N SER A 81 6.49 -5.91 -18.07
CA SER A 81 7.59 -6.16 -19.03
C SER A 81 8.23 -4.86 -19.54
N GLY A 82 7.49 -3.76 -19.52
CA GLY A 82 7.97 -2.44 -19.96
C GLY A 82 8.69 -1.65 -18.86
N ASN A 83 8.84 -2.20 -17.66
CA ASN A 83 9.45 -1.52 -16.50
C ASN A 83 8.86 -0.13 -16.21
N ALA A 84 7.54 0.00 -16.34
CA ALA A 84 6.85 1.22 -15.91
C ALA A 84 7.11 1.48 -14.43
N GLU A 85 7.44 2.73 -14.09
CA GLU A 85 7.75 3.09 -12.71
C GLU A 85 6.47 3.32 -11.90
N LYS A 86 6.41 2.74 -10.71
CA LYS A 86 5.27 2.86 -9.80
C LYS A 86 5.70 2.98 -8.35
N GLU A 87 4.93 3.77 -7.60
CA GLU A 87 5.05 3.85 -6.15
C GLU A 87 4.53 2.56 -5.53
N ALA A 88 5.26 2.08 -4.54
CA ALA A 88 4.91 0.89 -3.77
C ALA A 88 5.24 1.07 -2.29
N PHE A 89 4.45 0.47 -1.44
CA PHE A 89 4.64 0.46 0.00
C PHE A 89 5.50 -0.74 0.41
N VAL A 90 6.54 -0.49 1.22
CA VAL A 90 7.41 -1.55 1.74
C VAL A 90 6.76 -2.21 2.94
N GLU A 91 6.31 -3.45 2.75
CA GLU A 91 5.71 -4.25 3.82
C GLU A 91 6.77 -4.86 4.73
N LYS A 92 7.89 -5.27 4.15
CA LYS A 92 8.94 -5.98 4.86
C LYS A 92 10.28 -5.85 4.17
N ILE A 93 11.33 -5.74 4.96
CA ILE A 93 12.73 -5.93 4.53
C ILE A 93 13.22 -7.26 5.07
N SER A 94 13.90 -8.04 4.25
CA SER A 94 14.53 -9.30 4.63
C SER A 94 15.94 -9.43 4.06
N TYR A 95 16.76 -10.24 4.73
CA TYR A 95 18.12 -10.57 4.32
C TYR A 95 18.18 -12.07 4.09
N VAL A 96 18.64 -12.48 2.92
CA VAL A 96 18.62 -13.87 2.49
C VAL A 96 19.92 -14.25 1.80
N LEU A 97 20.28 -15.52 1.87
CA LEU A 97 21.37 -16.09 1.08
C LEU A 97 20.90 -16.28 -0.38
N ALA A 98 21.84 -16.42 -1.30
CA ALA A 98 21.55 -16.56 -2.73
C ALA A 98 20.59 -17.73 -3.06
N ASP A 99 20.70 -18.83 -2.33
CA ASP A 99 19.87 -20.03 -2.49
C ASP A 99 18.45 -19.88 -1.86
N GLU A 100 18.23 -18.86 -1.05
CA GLU A 100 16.95 -18.55 -0.40
C GLU A 100 16.13 -17.51 -1.15
N VAL A 101 16.68 -16.92 -2.20
CA VAL A 101 15.96 -15.92 -3.02
C VAL A 101 14.78 -16.61 -3.73
N PRO A 102 13.55 -16.09 -3.61
CA PRO A 102 12.34 -16.78 -4.08
C PRO A 102 12.21 -16.90 -5.60
N VAL A 103 13.02 -16.14 -6.34
CA VAL A 103 13.10 -16.18 -7.80
C VAL A 103 14.55 -16.15 -8.25
N GLU A 104 14.83 -16.55 -9.49
CA GLU A 104 16.18 -16.41 -10.06
C GLU A 104 16.65 -14.95 -9.97
N LEU A 105 17.83 -14.73 -9.41
CA LEU A 105 18.40 -13.40 -9.21
C LEU A 105 18.39 -12.53 -10.48
N THR A 106 18.57 -13.16 -11.65
CA THR A 106 18.56 -12.48 -12.95
C THR A 106 17.19 -11.92 -13.33
N LYS A 107 16.13 -12.46 -12.73
CA LYS A 107 14.74 -12.02 -12.95
C LYS A 107 14.25 -11.05 -11.88
N LEU A 108 15.01 -10.90 -10.80
CA LEU A 108 14.63 -10.04 -9.68
C LEU A 108 14.88 -8.57 -10.05
N LYS A 109 13.82 -7.79 -10.08
CA LYS A 109 13.90 -6.34 -10.31
C LYS A 109 14.39 -5.64 -9.06
N LYS A 110 14.94 -4.42 -9.25
CA LYS A 110 15.48 -3.61 -8.15
C LYS A 110 14.54 -2.46 -7.79
N VAL A 111 14.52 -2.12 -6.51
CA VAL A 111 14.01 -0.82 -6.06
C VAL A 111 14.80 0.29 -6.73
N ILE A 112 14.11 1.28 -7.29
CA ILE A 112 14.74 2.40 -8.01
C ILE A 112 15.22 3.44 -7.00
N GLN A 113 14.32 3.87 -6.12
CA GLN A 113 14.62 4.86 -5.09
C GLN A 113 13.59 4.86 -3.96
N LYS A 114 14.00 5.38 -2.81
CA LYS A 114 13.10 5.74 -1.71
C LYS A 114 12.32 7.01 -2.07
N LEU A 115 11.05 7.06 -1.69
CA LEU A 115 10.15 8.20 -1.92
C LEU A 115 9.73 8.82 -0.60
N ASP A 116 9.71 10.15 -0.57
CA ASP A 116 9.14 10.93 0.54
C ASP A 116 7.70 11.34 0.19
N LEU A 117 6.76 10.40 0.28
CA LEU A 117 5.34 10.68 0.06
C LEU A 117 4.71 11.20 1.36
N VAL A 118 4.42 12.50 1.39
CA VAL A 118 3.81 13.14 2.55
C VAL A 118 2.30 13.27 2.33
N THR A 119 1.53 12.72 3.27
CA THR A 119 0.07 12.86 3.31
C THR A 119 -0.35 13.52 4.62
N VAL A 120 -1.15 14.55 4.52
CA VAL A 120 -1.73 15.25 5.66
C VAL A 120 -3.19 14.83 5.85
N ARG A 121 -3.49 14.23 7.01
CA ARG A 121 -4.86 14.01 7.45
C ARG A 121 -5.29 15.24 8.26
N TYR A 122 -6.23 16.03 7.75
CA TYR A 122 -6.66 17.28 8.39
C TYR A 122 -8.06 17.22 8.98
N ASP A 123 -8.83 16.17 8.72
CA ASP A 123 -10.13 15.97 9.36
C ASP A 123 -10.52 14.48 9.35
N VAL A 124 -11.09 14.00 10.45
CA VAL A 124 -11.71 12.68 10.55
C VAL A 124 -13.02 12.81 11.30
N LYS A 125 -14.13 12.47 10.65
CA LYS A 125 -15.47 12.53 11.25
C LYS A 125 -16.18 11.19 11.17
N VAL A 126 -16.89 10.85 12.23
CA VAL A 126 -17.82 9.72 12.21
C VAL A 126 -19.15 10.19 11.64
N VAL A 127 -19.57 9.57 10.52
CA VAL A 127 -20.77 9.99 9.78
C VAL A 127 -21.63 8.77 9.45
N ARG A 128 -22.91 8.83 9.79
CA ARG A 128 -23.90 7.87 9.32
C ARG A 128 -24.33 8.24 7.91
N LYS A 129 -24.13 7.32 6.95
CA LYS A 129 -24.60 7.48 5.57
C LYS A 129 -25.78 6.54 5.32
N GLY A 130 -26.75 7.03 4.55
CA GLY A 130 -27.89 6.24 4.06
C GLY A 130 -27.48 5.30 2.93
N PHE A 131 -28.46 4.85 2.15
CA PHE A 131 -28.20 4.10 0.92
C PHE A 131 -27.42 4.96 -0.07
N LEU A 132 -26.41 4.34 -0.68
CA LEU A 132 -25.59 4.95 -1.72
C LEU A 132 -25.65 4.09 -2.99
N SER A 133 -25.81 4.74 -4.13
CA SER A 133 -25.81 4.10 -5.46
C SER A 133 -24.67 4.62 -6.30
N PHE A 134 -23.98 3.70 -6.96
CA PHE A 134 -22.90 3.98 -7.88
C PHE A 134 -23.05 3.14 -9.15
N SER A 135 -22.47 3.60 -10.23
CA SER A 135 -22.39 2.84 -11.48
C SER A 135 -20.95 2.85 -12.00
N GLY A 136 -20.43 1.68 -12.38
CA GLY A 136 -19.02 1.61 -12.74
C GLY A 136 -18.56 0.27 -13.30
N MET A 137 -17.25 0.07 -13.28
CA MET A 137 -16.56 -1.15 -13.74
C MET A 137 -15.98 -1.88 -12.55
N ALA A 138 -16.30 -3.17 -12.41
CA ALA A 138 -15.81 -4.03 -11.35
C ALA A 138 -14.62 -4.88 -11.81
N PHE A 139 -13.62 -5.01 -10.95
CA PHE A 139 -12.40 -5.81 -11.14
C PHE A 139 -12.21 -6.79 -10.01
N GLU A 140 -11.83 -8.03 -10.35
CA GLU A 140 -11.68 -9.14 -9.40
C GLU A 140 -10.41 -9.95 -9.70
N GLY A 141 -10.02 -10.81 -8.76
CA GLY A 141 -8.96 -11.79 -8.94
C GLY A 141 -7.58 -11.19 -9.16
N GLU A 142 -6.87 -11.65 -10.20
CA GLU A 142 -5.49 -11.22 -10.48
C GLU A 142 -5.36 -9.72 -10.81
N GLU A 143 -6.42 -9.11 -11.30
CA GLU A 143 -6.44 -7.66 -11.57
C GLU A 143 -6.15 -6.85 -10.29
N LEU A 144 -6.59 -7.32 -9.13
CA LEU A 144 -6.38 -6.65 -7.84
C LEU A 144 -4.91 -6.69 -7.36
N GLY A 145 -4.06 -7.49 -7.97
CA GLY A 145 -2.61 -7.47 -7.72
C GLY A 145 -1.89 -6.32 -8.40
N LYS A 146 -2.54 -5.64 -9.35
CA LYS A 146 -2.00 -4.48 -10.05
C LYS A 146 -2.18 -3.20 -9.22
N PRO A 147 -1.36 -2.17 -9.45
CA PRO A 147 -1.63 -0.83 -8.94
C PRO A 147 -3.05 -0.36 -9.33
N THR A 148 -3.78 0.24 -8.41
CA THR A 148 -5.18 0.63 -8.65
C THR A 148 -5.35 1.61 -9.79
N ASP A 149 -4.37 2.47 -10.07
CA ASP A 149 -4.42 3.41 -11.20
C ASP A 149 -4.52 2.70 -12.56
N PHE A 150 -4.02 1.46 -12.69
CA PHE A 150 -4.25 0.66 -13.91
C PHE A 150 -5.71 0.22 -14.06
N LEU A 151 -6.44 0.03 -12.97
CA LEU A 151 -7.86 -0.29 -12.99
C LEU A 151 -8.69 0.92 -13.42
N TRP A 152 -8.18 2.13 -13.18
CA TRP A 152 -8.83 3.38 -13.60
C TRP A 152 -8.72 3.66 -15.09
N VAL A 153 -7.67 3.17 -15.76
CA VAL A 153 -7.42 3.47 -17.18
C VAL A 153 -8.61 3.11 -18.09
N PRO A 154 -9.16 1.88 -18.07
CA PRO A 154 -10.30 1.55 -18.92
C PRO A 154 -11.55 2.35 -18.58
N PHE A 155 -11.82 2.60 -17.30
CA PHE A 155 -12.97 3.40 -16.89
C PHE A 155 -12.85 4.85 -17.36
N LEU A 156 -11.70 5.49 -17.15
CA LEU A 156 -11.48 6.88 -17.53
C LEU A 156 -11.49 7.08 -19.05
N ALA A 157 -11.10 6.06 -19.82
CA ALA A 157 -11.12 6.12 -21.28
C ALA A 157 -12.54 6.18 -21.87
N GLU A 158 -13.54 5.70 -21.12
CA GLU A 158 -14.96 5.72 -21.53
C GLU A 158 -15.70 6.99 -21.11
N GLN A 159 -15.07 7.86 -20.31
CA GLN A 159 -15.68 9.09 -19.82
C GLN A 159 -15.27 10.29 -20.66
N ASP A 160 -16.25 11.00 -21.23
CA ASP A 160 -16.00 12.15 -22.08
C ASP A 160 -15.59 13.41 -21.30
N ASP A 161 -16.09 13.59 -20.08
CA ASP A 161 -15.76 14.73 -19.21
C ASP A 161 -15.87 14.33 -17.72
N LEU A 162 -14.78 14.51 -16.98
CA LEU A 162 -14.70 14.20 -15.55
C LEU A 162 -14.66 15.46 -14.69
N ALA A 163 -15.58 16.37 -14.92
CA ALA A 163 -15.80 17.54 -14.05
C ALA A 163 -16.47 17.17 -12.71
N VAL A 164 -16.77 15.88 -12.48
CA VAL A 164 -17.42 15.35 -11.28
C VAL A 164 -16.48 14.42 -10.51
N PRO A 165 -16.67 14.24 -9.19
CA PRO A 165 -15.92 13.25 -8.43
C PRO A 165 -16.12 11.84 -8.98
N THR A 166 -15.06 11.03 -8.95
CA THR A 166 -15.09 9.60 -9.22
C THR A 166 -14.84 8.83 -7.93
N TYR A 167 -15.23 7.55 -7.90
CA TYR A 167 -15.26 6.75 -6.68
C TYR A 167 -14.55 5.42 -6.90
N GLY A 168 -13.65 5.06 -5.97
CA GLY A 168 -13.09 3.73 -5.86
C GLY A 168 -13.79 2.99 -4.72
N ILE A 169 -14.38 1.84 -4.98
CA ILE A 169 -15.13 1.08 -3.98
C ILE A 169 -14.47 -0.27 -3.78
N ARG A 170 -14.03 -0.55 -2.56
CA ARG A 170 -13.44 -1.83 -2.16
C ARG A 170 -14.51 -2.66 -1.48
N ILE A 171 -14.82 -3.80 -2.06
CA ILE A 171 -15.81 -4.75 -1.55
C ILE A 171 -15.07 -6.03 -1.18
N ASN A 172 -15.28 -6.51 0.05
CA ASN A 172 -14.79 -7.80 0.52
C ASN A 172 -15.99 -8.58 1.06
N ASP A 173 -16.35 -9.66 0.41
CA ASP A 173 -17.44 -10.54 0.83
C ASP A 173 -16.94 -11.91 1.31
N GLY A 174 -15.87 -11.90 2.08
CA GLY A 174 -15.24 -13.09 2.65
C GLY A 174 -14.20 -13.69 1.70
N SER A 175 -14.59 -14.45 0.68
CA SER A 175 -13.66 -15.09 -0.27
C SER A 175 -13.38 -14.27 -1.52
N ARG A 176 -14.23 -13.30 -1.83
CA ARG A 176 -14.11 -12.44 -3.03
C ARG A 176 -13.76 -11.03 -2.63
N LYS A 177 -12.72 -10.51 -3.28
CA LYS A 177 -12.35 -9.09 -3.23
C LYS A 177 -12.68 -8.47 -4.56
N THR A 178 -13.36 -7.34 -4.55
CA THR A 178 -13.74 -6.58 -5.75
C THR A 178 -13.32 -5.13 -5.56
N TYR A 179 -12.77 -4.53 -6.60
CA TYR A 179 -12.55 -3.09 -6.68
C TYR A 179 -13.39 -2.53 -7.82
N VAL A 180 -14.14 -1.47 -7.54
CA VAL A 180 -15.01 -0.83 -8.52
C VAL A 180 -14.54 0.59 -8.75
N THR A 181 -14.37 0.96 -10.02
CA THR A 181 -14.18 2.35 -10.45
C THR A 181 -15.53 2.88 -10.90
N ALA A 182 -16.04 3.97 -10.29
CA ALA A 182 -17.44 4.34 -10.44
C ALA A 182 -17.70 5.85 -10.44
N LEU A 183 -18.90 6.19 -10.92
CA LEU A 183 -19.59 7.48 -10.71
C LEU A 183 -20.72 7.31 -9.71
N ALA A 184 -21.11 8.40 -9.04
CA ALA A 184 -22.29 8.41 -8.21
C ALA A 184 -23.56 8.37 -9.07
N GLY A 185 -24.59 7.64 -8.58
CA GLY A 185 -25.89 7.53 -9.25
C GLY A 185 -26.04 6.26 -10.08
N GLU A 186 -27.12 6.23 -10.84
CA GLU A 186 -27.54 5.07 -11.63
C GLU A 186 -27.30 5.35 -13.13
N ASP A 187 -26.60 4.45 -13.77
CA ASP A 187 -26.36 4.43 -15.22
C ASP A 187 -26.55 3.01 -15.73
N ASP A 188 -27.58 2.77 -16.52
CA ASP A 188 -27.96 1.46 -17.06
C ASP A 188 -26.91 0.86 -18.01
N SER A 189 -25.94 1.65 -18.47
CA SER A 189 -24.86 1.18 -19.33
C SER A 189 -23.68 0.56 -18.56
N MET A 190 -23.66 0.71 -17.23
CA MET A 190 -22.61 0.23 -16.34
C MET A 190 -23.16 -0.70 -15.27
N GLU A 191 -22.26 -1.40 -14.58
CA GLU A 191 -22.62 -2.22 -13.42
C GLU A 191 -23.07 -1.33 -12.26
N MET A 192 -24.23 -1.67 -11.69
CA MET A 192 -24.82 -0.95 -10.56
C MET A 192 -24.34 -1.52 -9.24
N ILE A 193 -23.84 -0.64 -8.37
CA ILE A 193 -23.41 -0.98 -7.01
C ILE A 193 -24.23 -0.20 -6.01
N ALA A 194 -24.98 -0.90 -5.16
CA ALA A 194 -25.72 -0.34 -4.06
C ALA A 194 -25.06 -0.65 -2.72
N LEU A 195 -24.79 0.37 -1.92
CA LEU A 195 -24.25 0.22 -0.57
C LEU A 195 -25.35 0.45 0.45
N ALA A 196 -25.49 -0.50 1.38
CA ALA A 196 -26.41 -0.38 2.51
C ALA A 196 -26.00 0.77 3.45
N PRO A 197 -26.95 1.32 4.22
CA PRO A 197 -26.63 2.32 5.23
C PRO A 197 -25.60 1.82 6.23
N ALA A 198 -24.56 2.62 6.48
CA ALA A 198 -23.51 2.29 7.42
C ALA A 198 -22.93 3.54 8.08
N THR A 199 -22.22 3.34 9.19
CA THR A 199 -21.44 4.39 9.84
C THR A 199 -20.00 4.33 9.34
N TYR A 200 -19.47 5.46 8.94
CA TYR A 200 -18.14 5.60 8.36
C TYR A 200 -17.26 6.56 9.16
N ALA A 201 -16.00 6.20 9.31
CA ALA A 201 -14.96 7.17 9.56
C ALA A 201 -14.61 7.84 8.22
N VAL A 202 -14.96 9.11 8.08
CA VAL A 202 -14.73 9.93 6.89
C VAL A 202 -13.46 10.72 7.07
N PHE A 203 -12.44 10.39 6.29
CA PHE A 203 -11.13 11.04 6.29
C PHE A 203 -11.08 12.09 5.20
N LYS A 204 -10.67 13.32 5.56
CA LYS A 204 -10.21 14.33 4.60
C LYS A 204 -8.70 14.32 4.58
N LEU A 205 -8.13 14.16 3.40
CA LEU A 205 -6.71 13.91 3.19
C LEU A 205 -6.17 14.85 2.12
N ARG A 206 -4.92 15.28 2.28
CA ARG A 206 -4.20 16.09 1.31
C ARG A 206 -2.83 15.47 1.05
N GLY A 207 -2.51 15.24 -0.21
CA GLY A 207 -1.30 14.59 -0.66
C GLY A 207 -1.53 13.60 -1.79
N PRO A 208 -0.51 12.87 -2.24
CA PRO A 208 -0.65 11.85 -3.26
C PRO A 208 -1.68 10.79 -2.86
N ALA A 209 -2.62 10.49 -3.77
CA ALA A 209 -3.76 9.63 -3.48
C ALA A 209 -3.37 8.24 -2.95
N THR A 210 -2.31 7.64 -3.49
CA THR A 210 -1.81 6.34 -3.04
C THR A 210 -1.44 6.38 -1.56
N ALA A 211 -0.64 7.35 -1.14
CA ALA A 211 -0.25 7.53 0.27
C ALA A 211 -1.46 7.90 1.14
N ALA A 212 -2.39 8.71 0.63
CA ALA A 212 -3.60 9.11 1.34
C ALA A 212 -4.49 7.91 1.70
N VAL A 213 -4.73 7.01 0.76
CA VAL A 213 -5.49 5.77 0.99
C VAL A 213 -4.82 4.91 2.07
N TRP A 214 -3.50 4.70 1.98
CA TRP A 214 -2.74 3.93 2.98
C TRP A 214 -2.82 4.54 4.37
N GLU A 215 -2.62 5.85 4.49
CA GLU A 215 -2.68 6.54 5.78
C GLU A 215 -4.04 6.39 6.44
N SER A 216 -5.13 6.52 5.68
CA SER A 216 -6.48 6.37 6.21
C SER A 216 -6.74 4.98 6.78
N PHE A 217 -6.32 3.92 6.09
CA PHE A 217 -6.44 2.55 6.58
C PHE A 217 -5.57 2.28 7.82
N HIS A 218 -4.33 2.74 7.82
CA HIS A 218 -3.43 2.57 8.96
C HIS A 218 -3.96 3.29 10.20
N TYR A 219 -4.48 4.49 10.05
CA TYR A 219 -5.12 5.21 11.15
C TYR A 219 -6.38 4.52 11.64
N ALA A 220 -7.26 4.09 10.72
CA ALA A 220 -8.51 3.45 11.08
C ALA A 220 -8.28 2.15 11.86
N LYS A 221 -7.31 1.32 11.47
CA LYS A 221 -6.95 0.10 12.19
C LYS A 221 -6.53 0.35 13.65
N LYS A 222 -5.93 1.51 13.93
CA LYS A 222 -5.46 1.87 15.28
C LYS A 222 -6.53 2.49 16.16
N HIS A 223 -7.53 3.14 15.56
CA HIS A 223 -8.44 4.03 16.29
C HIS A 223 -9.92 3.66 16.20
N PHE A 224 -10.29 2.73 15.31
CA PHE A 224 -11.68 2.32 15.11
C PHE A 224 -11.82 0.80 15.04
N GLU A 225 -12.98 0.29 15.45
CA GLU A 225 -13.39 -1.08 15.14
C GLU A 225 -13.97 -1.10 13.73
N MET A 226 -13.15 -1.52 12.76
CA MET A 226 -13.56 -1.62 11.36
C MET A 226 -14.53 -2.79 11.17
N ILE A 227 -15.51 -2.64 10.30
CA ILE A 227 -16.46 -3.70 9.92
C ILE A 227 -16.26 -4.11 8.46
N ASP A 228 -16.66 -5.33 8.13
CA ASP A 228 -16.56 -5.89 6.78
C ASP A 228 -17.72 -5.39 5.91
N GLN A 229 -17.62 -4.13 5.51
CA GLN A 229 -18.52 -3.40 4.63
C GLN A 229 -17.67 -2.67 3.57
N PRO A 230 -18.24 -2.27 2.43
CA PRO A 230 -17.46 -1.58 1.40
C PRO A 230 -16.84 -0.26 1.87
N THR A 231 -15.56 -0.07 1.53
CA THR A 231 -14.83 1.18 1.71
C THR A 231 -14.96 2.03 0.45
N VAL A 232 -15.09 3.33 0.60
CA VAL A 232 -15.26 4.27 -0.52
C VAL A 232 -14.12 5.28 -0.54
N GLU A 233 -13.45 5.38 -1.67
CA GLU A 233 -12.45 6.39 -1.98
C GLU A 233 -13.12 7.44 -2.88
N VAL A 234 -13.02 8.72 -2.51
CA VAL A 234 -13.62 9.82 -3.27
C VAL A 234 -12.52 10.65 -3.92
N TYR A 235 -12.53 10.67 -5.22
CA TYR A 235 -11.53 11.35 -6.05
C TYR A 235 -12.14 12.56 -6.76
N PRO A 236 -12.04 13.78 -6.20
CA PRO A 236 -12.38 15.00 -6.92
C PRO A 236 -11.55 15.16 -8.20
N PRO A 237 -12.01 15.94 -9.20
CA PRO A 237 -11.20 16.25 -10.36
C PRO A 237 -9.86 16.87 -9.98
N GLY A 238 -8.78 16.47 -10.65
CA GLY A 238 -7.45 16.99 -10.44
C GLY A 238 -6.34 15.96 -10.61
N ASN A 239 -5.10 16.38 -10.36
CA ASN A 239 -3.95 15.49 -10.41
C ASN A 239 -3.83 14.70 -9.11
N ARG A 240 -4.19 13.42 -9.12
CA ARG A 240 -4.18 12.53 -7.96
C ARG A 240 -2.79 12.27 -7.36
N GLN A 241 -1.73 12.59 -8.09
CA GLN A 241 -0.35 12.40 -7.64
C GLN A 241 0.28 13.69 -7.11
N ALA A 242 -0.45 14.80 -7.14
CA ALA A 242 0.04 16.07 -6.63
C ALA A 242 0.14 16.07 -5.09
N GLU A 243 1.14 16.77 -4.57
CA GLU A 243 1.36 16.91 -3.12
C GLU A 243 0.22 17.67 -2.41
N ASP A 244 -0.53 18.46 -3.15
CA ASP A 244 -1.66 19.24 -2.65
C ASP A 244 -3.04 18.69 -3.05
N TYR A 245 -3.09 17.49 -3.63
CA TYR A 245 -4.34 16.86 -4.00
C TYR A 245 -5.21 16.56 -2.78
N GLU A 246 -6.48 16.93 -2.81
CA GLU A 246 -7.43 16.70 -1.74
C GLU A 246 -8.42 15.59 -2.12
N MET A 247 -8.63 14.63 -1.21
CA MET A 247 -9.55 13.52 -1.40
C MET A 247 -10.19 13.09 -0.09
N GLU A 248 -11.20 12.24 -0.19
CA GLU A 248 -11.78 11.58 0.99
C GLU A 248 -11.65 10.05 0.89
N VAL A 249 -11.55 9.42 2.05
CA VAL A 249 -11.70 7.97 2.21
C VAL A 249 -12.73 7.72 3.30
N TRP A 250 -13.72 6.87 3.00
CA TRP A 250 -14.77 6.48 3.95
C TRP A 250 -14.56 5.03 4.34
N ILE A 251 -14.19 4.80 5.57
CA ILE A 251 -13.95 3.46 6.10
C ILE A 251 -15.11 3.08 7.02
N PRO A 252 -15.81 1.96 6.74
CA PRO A 252 -16.93 1.54 7.55
C PRO A 252 -16.45 1.06 8.91
N ILE A 253 -17.12 1.55 9.95
CA ILE A 253 -16.78 1.28 11.35
C ILE A 253 -18.01 0.85 12.13
N LYS A 254 -17.77 0.16 13.23
CA LYS A 254 -18.82 -0.16 14.19
C LYS A 254 -19.31 1.13 14.85
N GLU A 255 -20.62 1.27 14.95
CA GLU A 255 -21.24 2.38 15.68
C GLU A 255 -20.93 2.21 17.17
N GLU A 256 -20.33 3.22 17.78
CA GLU A 256 -20.22 3.27 19.24
C GLU A 256 -21.59 3.60 19.81
N VAL A 257 -22.12 2.71 20.65
CA VAL A 257 -23.42 2.83 21.31
C VAL A 257 -23.31 3.74 22.54
#